data_64bbd756f2dcc271446c7bf620551c23
#
_entry.id   64bbd756f2dcc271446c7bf620551c23
#
_cell.length_a   1.000
_cell.length_b   1.000
_cell.length_c   1.000
_cell.angle_alpha   90.00
_cell.angle_beta   90.00
_cell.angle_gamma   90.00
#
_symmetry.space_group_name_H-M   'P 1'
#
loop_
_entity.id
_entity.type
_entity.pdbx_description
1 polymer ?
#
loop_
_entity_poly.entity_id
_entity_poly.type
_entity_poly.pdbx_seq_one_letter_code
_entity_poly.pdbx_strand_id
1 'polypeptide(L)'
;MNIMAHLIPVKCSRFLAGIIVSLVAGPALAGEINTGYFGDVAIKGYDPVAYFTMSKAVKGSEKYSHRWLGATWHFSSPEHKKNFQVAPASYAPQYGGYCSDGVAYGQATANIDPQAWRIINGKLYLNYDPGSAQELEEVDGQLEKAEANWPEIQKKLAAK
;
A
#
# COMPACT_ATOMS: atom_id res chain seq x y z
N MET A 1 72.75 -30.11 0.33
CA MET A 1 71.65 -30.73 -0.44
C MET A 1 70.40 -29.88 -0.14
N ASN A 2 70.21 -28.83 -0.99
CA ASN A 2 69.15 -27.81 -0.81
C ASN A 2 67.87 -28.25 -1.53
N ILE A 3 66.81 -28.35 -0.76
CA ILE A 3 65.49 -28.58 -1.33
C ILE A 3 64.74 -27.23 -1.30
N MET A 4 64.60 -26.57 -2.47
CA MET A 4 63.80 -25.37 -2.66
C MET A 4 62.32 -25.75 -2.73
N ALA A 5 61.53 -25.32 -1.73
CA ALA A 5 60.09 -25.41 -1.76
C ALA A 5 59.51 -24.23 -2.59
N HIS A 6 58.85 -24.55 -3.69
CA HIS A 6 58.13 -23.57 -4.51
C HIS A 6 56.76 -23.30 -3.86
N LEU A 7 56.56 -22.09 -3.35
CA LEU A 7 55.26 -21.56 -2.92
C LEU A 7 54.48 -21.08 -4.14
N ILE A 8 53.34 -21.72 -4.42
CA ILE A 8 52.38 -21.31 -5.45
C ILE A 8 51.42 -20.29 -4.84
N PRO A 9 51.25 -19.07 -5.37
CA PRO A 9 50.29 -18.13 -4.86
C PRO A 9 48.85 -18.51 -5.29
N VAL A 10 48.01 -18.82 -4.34
CA VAL A 10 46.58 -19.00 -4.56
C VAL A 10 45.93 -17.62 -4.79
N LYS A 11 45.51 -17.36 -6.04
CA LYS A 11 44.71 -16.19 -6.38
C LYS A 11 43.29 -16.39 -5.85
N CYS A 12 42.95 -15.71 -4.77
CA CYS A 12 41.61 -15.64 -4.24
C CYS A 12 40.77 -14.72 -5.14
N SER A 13 40.01 -15.28 -6.07
CA SER A 13 39.05 -14.54 -6.89
C SER A 13 37.80 -14.33 -6.09
N ARG A 14 37.59 -13.08 -5.64
CA ARG A 14 36.34 -12.64 -4.99
C ARG A 14 35.29 -12.41 -6.08
N PHE A 15 34.44 -13.38 -6.31
CA PHE A 15 33.19 -13.17 -7.04
C PHE A 15 32.22 -12.43 -6.14
N LEU A 16 32.05 -11.13 -6.34
CA LEU A 16 30.93 -10.35 -5.85
C LEU A 16 29.71 -10.73 -6.70
N ALA A 17 28.92 -11.67 -6.20
CA ALA A 17 27.60 -11.94 -6.75
C ALA A 17 26.69 -10.77 -6.37
N GLY A 18 26.56 -9.80 -7.25
CA GLY A 18 25.56 -8.74 -7.15
C GLY A 18 24.18 -9.36 -7.26
N ILE A 19 23.43 -9.37 -6.16
CA ILE A 19 22.01 -9.70 -6.17
C ILE A 19 21.28 -8.53 -6.83
N ILE A 20 20.95 -8.67 -8.11
CA ILE A 20 20.03 -7.76 -8.80
C ILE A 20 18.64 -8.14 -8.31
N VAL A 21 18.14 -7.40 -7.34
CA VAL A 21 16.70 -7.45 -6.97
C VAL A 21 15.95 -6.76 -8.11
N SER A 22 15.51 -7.54 -9.07
CA SER A 22 14.60 -7.07 -10.10
C SER A 22 13.25 -6.78 -9.45
N LEU A 23 12.97 -5.50 -9.24
CA LEU A 23 11.64 -5.03 -8.85
C LEU A 23 10.71 -5.28 -10.05
N VAL A 24 10.01 -6.40 -10.04
CA VAL A 24 8.95 -6.67 -11.00
C VAL A 24 7.78 -5.78 -10.61
N ALA A 25 7.72 -4.57 -11.17
CA ALA A 25 6.49 -3.79 -11.16
C ALA A 25 5.48 -4.56 -12.02
N GLY A 26 4.57 -5.27 -11.40
CA GLY A 26 3.42 -5.86 -12.09
C GLY A 26 2.60 -4.76 -12.77
N PRO A 27 1.83 -5.08 -13.81
CA PRO A 27 0.96 -4.11 -14.46
C PRO A 27 0.02 -3.50 -13.40
N ALA A 28 0.01 -2.17 -13.31
CA ALA A 28 -0.95 -1.45 -12.48
C ALA A 28 -2.34 -1.74 -13.06
N LEU A 29 -3.15 -2.51 -12.35
CA LEU A 29 -4.49 -2.85 -12.77
C LEU A 29 -5.40 -1.66 -12.47
N ALA A 30 -6.06 -1.14 -13.52
CA ALA A 30 -7.10 -0.12 -13.37
C ALA A 30 -8.20 -0.67 -12.44
N GLY A 31 -8.66 0.12 -11.47
CA GLY A 31 -9.68 -0.28 -10.50
C GLY A 31 -9.13 -0.81 -9.17
N GLU A 32 -7.82 -0.98 -9.00
CA GLU A 32 -7.24 -1.38 -7.71
C GLU A 32 -7.39 -0.31 -6.63
N ILE A 33 -7.44 0.97 -7.02
CA ILE A 33 -7.56 2.09 -6.09
C ILE A 33 -8.97 2.67 -6.12
N ASN A 34 -9.54 2.83 -4.95
CA ASN A 34 -10.83 3.47 -4.77
C ASN A 34 -10.73 4.99 -5.04
N THR A 35 -11.26 5.39 -6.18
CA THR A 35 -11.42 6.80 -6.58
C THR A 35 -12.87 7.29 -6.44
N GLY A 36 -13.70 6.53 -5.75
CA GLY A 36 -15.13 6.77 -5.68
C GLY A 36 -15.86 6.35 -6.95
N TYR A 37 -17.00 6.96 -7.18
CA TYR A 37 -17.84 6.66 -8.37
C TYR A 37 -17.47 7.52 -9.58
N PHE A 38 -16.86 8.68 -9.36
CA PHE A 38 -16.52 9.64 -10.41
C PHE A 38 -15.17 10.29 -10.12
N GLY A 39 -14.30 10.31 -11.12
CA GLY A 39 -12.98 10.93 -11.02
C GLY A 39 -11.85 9.92 -10.85
N ASP A 40 -10.65 10.47 -10.57
CA ASP A 40 -9.41 9.71 -10.45
C ASP A 40 -8.67 9.98 -9.13
N VAL A 41 -9.30 10.70 -8.19
CA VAL A 41 -8.68 11.09 -6.92
C VAL A 41 -8.88 9.99 -5.88
N ALA A 42 -7.78 9.42 -5.41
CA ALA A 42 -7.77 8.37 -4.40
C ALA A 42 -8.33 8.83 -3.06
N ILE A 43 -9.04 7.95 -2.38
CA ILE A 43 -9.53 8.10 -0.99
C ILE A 43 -10.13 9.48 -0.68
N LYS A 44 -10.97 9.98 -1.59
CA LYS A 44 -11.61 11.30 -1.47
C LYS A 44 -10.62 12.46 -1.30
N GLY A 45 -9.34 12.31 -1.75
CA GLY A 45 -8.28 13.32 -1.68
C GLY A 45 -7.73 13.56 -0.27
N TYR A 46 -7.85 12.62 0.63
CA TYR A 46 -7.15 12.66 1.92
C TYR A 46 -5.70 12.18 1.77
N ASP A 47 -4.85 12.68 2.65
CA ASP A 47 -3.42 12.39 2.67
C ASP A 47 -3.12 11.05 3.33
N PRO A 48 -2.69 10.01 2.59
CA PRO A 48 -2.45 8.69 3.17
C PRO A 48 -1.29 8.68 4.18
N VAL A 49 -0.33 9.60 4.06
CA VAL A 49 0.83 9.69 4.97
C VAL A 49 0.43 10.27 6.32
N ALA A 50 -0.56 11.17 6.34
CA ALA A 50 -1.00 11.83 7.57
C ALA A 50 -1.58 10.85 8.62
N TYR A 51 -2.20 9.76 8.18
CA TYR A 51 -2.69 8.73 9.11
C TYR A 51 -1.57 8.14 9.96
N PHE A 52 -0.39 7.93 9.36
CA PHE A 52 0.77 7.36 10.05
C PHE A 52 1.59 8.38 10.84
N THR A 53 1.77 9.58 10.28
CA THR A 53 2.66 10.60 10.85
C THR A 53 1.98 11.52 11.82
N MET A 54 0.68 11.73 11.67
CA MET A 54 -0.11 12.69 12.44
C MET A 54 -1.25 12.03 13.23
N SER A 55 -1.51 10.73 13.01
CA SER A 55 -2.66 10.00 13.57
C SER A 55 -4.00 10.72 13.32
N LYS A 56 -4.15 11.27 12.11
CA LYS A 56 -5.31 12.05 11.70
C LYS A 56 -5.65 11.87 10.23
N ALA A 57 -6.94 11.89 9.92
CA ALA A 57 -7.43 12.09 8.57
C ALA A 57 -7.26 13.57 8.19
N VAL A 58 -6.33 13.87 7.30
CA VAL A 58 -6.02 15.23 6.85
C VAL A 58 -6.33 15.36 5.38
N LYS A 59 -7.06 16.39 4.99
CA LYS A 59 -7.32 16.68 3.58
C LYS A 59 -6.02 17.07 2.87
N GLY A 60 -5.71 16.40 1.77
CA GLY A 60 -4.62 16.79 0.89
C GLY A 60 -4.98 17.97 -0.01
N SER A 61 -4.00 18.47 -0.74
CA SER A 61 -4.13 19.55 -1.70
C SER A 61 -3.69 19.08 -3.09
N GLU A 62 -4.39 19.49 -4.13
CA GLU A 62 -4.00 19.26 -5.53
C GLU A 62 -2.59 19.79 -5.84
N LYS A 63 -2.16 20.86 -5.16
CA LYS A 63 -0.81 21.40 -5.26
C LYS A 63 0.26 20.36 -4.95
N TYR A 64 -0.03 19.43 -4.06
CA TYR A 64 0.88 18.36 -3.68
C TYR A 64 0.27 17.00 -4.10
N SER A 65 0.19 16.78 -5.40
CA SER A 65 -0.38 15.54 -5.95
C SER A 65 0.68 14.64 -6.57
N HIS A 66 0.39 13.34 -6.62
CA HIS A 66 1.20 12.34 -7.29
C HIS A 66 0.31 11.25 -7.88
N ARG A 67 0.64 10.78 -9.08
CA ARG A 67 -0.11 9.69 -9.72
C ARG A 67 0.56 8.34 -9.42
N TRP A 68 -0.22 7.41 -8.87
CA TRP A 68 0.25 6.06 -8.56
C TRP A 68 -0.91 5.05 -8.69
N LEU A 69 -0.65 3.89 -9.31
CA LEU A 69 -1.63 2.83 -9.61
C LEU A 69 -2.93 3.37 -10.24
N GLY A 70 -2.78 4.23 -11.26
CA GLY A 70 -3.92 4.76 -12.00
C GLY A 70 -4.71 5.87 -11.30
N ALA A 71 -4.45 6.16 -10.03
CA ALA A 71 -5.14 7.18 -9.24
C ALA A 71 -4.26 8.40 -8.93
N THR A 72 -4.89 9.54 -8.70
CA THR A 72 -4.24 10.78 -8.25
C THR A 72 -4.34 10.89 -6.74
N TRP A 73 -3.21 10.90 -6.06
CA TRP A 73 -3.09 11.03 -4.61
C TRP A 73 -2.80 12.47 -4.22
N HIS A 74 -3.49 12.99 -3.20
CA HIS A 74 -3.28 14.32 -2.66
C HIS A 74 -2.60 14.25 -1.30
N PHE A 75 -1.68 15.19 -1.06
CA PHE A 75 -0.90 15.27 0.18
C PHE A 75 -1.07 16.63 0.84
N SER A 76 -0.93 16.68 2.15
CA SER A 76 -1.03 17.93 2.93
C SER A 76 0.25 18.76 2.86
N SER A 77 1.39 18.16 2.47
CA SER A 77 2.68 18.82 2.38
C SER A 77 3.57 18.22 1.27
N PRO A 78 4.60 18.96 0.82
CA PRO A 78 5.60 18.42 -0.10
C PRO A 78 6.40 17.27 0.52
N GLU A 79 6.58 17.26 1.84
CA GLU A 79 7.27 16.19 2.56
C GLU A 79 6.45 14.89 2.52
N HIS A 80 5.15 14.93 2.81
CA HIS A 80 4.27 13.77 2.73
C HIS A 80 4.22 13.21 1.31
N LYS A 81 4.14 14.09 0.29
CA LYS A 81 4.26 13.65 -1.11
C LYS A 81 5.55 12.89 -1.36
N LYS A 82 6.70 13.42 -0.88
CA LYS A 82 8.01 12.78 -1.04
C LYS A 82 8.06 11.42 -0.33
N ASN A 83 7.55 11.33 0.90
CA ASN A 83 7.50 10.08 1.66
C ASN A 83 6.69 9.01 0.93
N PHE A 84 5.53 9.38 0.40
CA PHE A 84 4.72 8.48 -0.41
C PHE A 84 5.44 8.03 -1.69
N GLN A 85 6.10 8.95 -2.41
CA GLN A 85 6.84 8.61 -3.64
C GLN A 85 7.96 7.59 -3.40
N VAL A 86 8.62 7.66 -2.24
CA VAL A 86 9.71 6.73 -1.87
C VAL A 86 9.16 5.33 -1.50
N ALA A 87 8.04 5.28 -0.79
CA ALA A 87 7.49 4.03 -0.28
C ALA A 87 5.94 4.01 -0.35
N PRO A 88 5.33 4.05 -1.53
CA PRO A 88 3.88 4.19 -1.65
C PRO A 88 3.11 3.04 -1.00
N ALA A 89 3.59 1.81 -1.12
CA ALA A 89 2.95 0.64 -0.51
C ALA A 89 2.92 0.67 1.03
N SER A 90 3.81 1.45 1.66
CA SER A 90 3.83 1.60 3.13
C SER A 90 2.75 2.56 3.66
N TYR A 91 2.23 3.43 2.79
CA TYR A 91 1.25 4.46 3.17
C TYR A 91 -0.12 4.25 2.53
N ALA A 92 -0.17 3.57 1.40
CA ALA A 92 -1.44 3.28 0.74
C ALA A 92 -2.33 2.40 1.62
N PRO A 93 -3.65 2.67 1.69
CA PRO A 93 -4.55 1.82 2.44
C PRO A 93 -4.65 0.43 1.82
N GLN A 94 -4.91 -0.55 2.67
CA GLN A 94 -5.20 -1.90 2.23
C GLN A 94 -6.46 -1.93 1.37
N TYR A 95 -6.59 -2.94 0.56
CA TYR A 95 -7.72 -3.12 -0.36
C TYR A 95 -7.96 -1.90 -1.27
N GLY A 96 -6.87 -1.21 -1.66
CA GLY A 96 -6.96 -0.01 -2.50
C GLY A 96 -7.76 1.15 -1.89
N GLY A 97 -8.09 1.10 -0.60
CA GLY A 97 -8.91 2.10 0.08
C GLY A 97 -10.42 1.90 -0.08
N TYR A 98 -10.87 0.72 -0.50
CA TYR A 98 -12.26 0.29 -0.34
C TYR A 98 -12.57 0.03 1.14
N CYS A 99 -13.86 0.05 1.51
CA CYS A 99 -14.27 -0.27 2.88
C CYS A 99 -13.79 -1.66 3.28
N SER A 100 -12.92 -1.73 4.27
CA SER A 100 -12.25 -2.98 4.67
C SER A 100 -13.21 -3.97 5.30
N ASP A 101 -14.18 -3.49 6.09
CA ASP A 101 -15.26 -4.31 6.61
C ASP A 101 -16.16 -4.83 5.48
N GLY A 102 -16.50 -3.99 4.48
CA GLY A 102 -17.20 -4.43 3.29
C GLY A 102 -16.47 -5.56 2.54
N VAL A 103 -15.12 -5.50 2.48
CA VAL A 103 -14.30 -6.57 1.89
C VAL A 103 -14.41 -7.87 2.69
N ALA A 104 -14.51 -7.82 4.01
CA ALA A 104 -14.77 -8.99 4.84
C ALA A 104 -16.11 -9.68 4.53
N TYR A 105 -17.08 -8.90 4.05
CA TYR A 105 -18.37 -9.41 3.54
C TYR A 105 -18.38 -9.70 2.02
N GLY A 106 -17.22 -9.69 1.36
CA GLY A 106 -17.09 -10.00 -0.06
C GLY A 106 -17.47 -8.87 -1.00
N GLN A 107 -17.48 -7.60 -0.54
CA GLN A 107 -17.94 -6.45 -1.28
C GLN A 107 -16.87 -5.36 -1.42
N ALA A 108 -16.72 -4.77 -2.61
CA ALA A 108 -15.92 -3.55 -2.83
C ALA A 108 -16.79 -2.31 -2.66
N THR A 109 -17.00 -1.87 -1.43
CA THR A 109 -17.75 -0.66 -1.13
C THR A 109 -16.85 0.57 -1.28
N ALA A 110 -17.11 1.38 -2.32
CA ALA A 110 -16.30 2.57 -2.63
C ALA A 110 -16.61 3.76 -1.71
N ASN A 111 -17.81 3.83 -1.13
CA ASN A 111 -18.14 4.91 -0.21
C ASN A 111 -17.50 4.65 1.15
N ILE A 112 -16.49 5.45 1.48
CA ILE A 112 -15.76 5.41 2.74
C ILE A 112 -15.92 6.76 3.46
N ASP A 113 -15.77 6.73 4.78
CA ASP A 113 -15.52 7.94 5.59
C ASP A 113 -13.99 7.98 5.90
N PRO A 114 -13.25 8.98 5.42
CA PRO A 114 -11.83 9.11 5.73
C PRO A 114 -11.52 9.26 7.23
N GLN A 115 -12.52 9.59 8.07
CA GLN A 115 -12.39 9.63 9.53
C GLN A 115 -12.55 8.23 10.16
N ALA A 116 -13.16 7.28 9.44
CA ALA A 116 -13.37 5.90 9.89
C ALA A 116 -12.20 5.01 9.47
N TRP A 117 -11.08 5.15 10.14
CA TRP A 117 -9.84 4.45 9.82
C TRP A 117 -9.25 3.69 11.00
N ARG A 118 -8.43 2.69 10.70
CA ARG A 118 -7.59 1.96 11.67
C ARG A 118 -6.21 1.73 11.09
N ILE A 119 -5.21 1.71 11.97
CA ILE A 119 -3.90 1.14 11.66
C ILE A 119 -3.75 -0.14 12.46
N ILE A 120 -3.78 -1.28 11.78
CA ILE A 120 -3.62 -2.61 12.38
C ILE A 120 -2.36 -3.23 11.82
N ASN A 121 -1.43 -3.64 12.68
CA ASN A 121 -0.13 -4.21 12.28
C ASN A 121 0.64 -3.34 11.27
N GLY A 122 0.59 -2.00 11.45
CA GLY A 122 1.28 -1.03 10.60
C GLY A 122 0.65 -0.83 9.20
N LYS A 123 -0.56 -1.33 8.98
CA LYS A 123 -1.32 -1.19 7.73
C LYS A 123 -2.54 -0.31 7.94
N LEU A 124 -2.83 0.58 6.98
CA LEU A 124 -3.99 1.47 7.02
C LEU A 124 -5.22 0.77 6.43
N TYR A 125 -6.32 0.82 7.15
CA TYR A 125 -7.64 0.34 6.73
C TYR A 125 -8.65 1.48 6.77
N LEU A 126 -9.40 1.67 5.69
CA LEU A 126 -10.48 2.65 5.59
C LEU A 126 -11.83 1.95 5.61
N ASN A 127 -12.82 2.58 6.22
CA ASN A 127 -14.12 1.96 6.40
C ASN A 127 -15.24 2.94 6.04
N TYR A 128 -16.47 2.42 5.93
CA TYR A 128 -17.66 3.20 5.60
C TYR A 128 -18.02 4.20 6.70
N ASP A 129 -17.94 3.76 7.96
CA ASP A 129 -18.24 4.56 9.15
C ASP A 129 -17.43 4.04 10.37
N PRO A 130 -17.50 4.75 11.52
CA PRO A 130 -16.80 4.31 12.74
C PRO A 130 -17.21 2.93 13.26
N GLY A 131 -18.47 2.53 13.06
CA GLY A 131 -18.96 1.20 13.46
C GLY A 131 -18.28 0.09 12.66
N SER A 132 -18.23 0.22 11.33
CA SER A 132 -17.50 -0.70 10.44
C SER A 132 -16.00 -0.75 10.77
N ALA A 133 -15.41 0.38 11.17
CA ALA A 133 -14.02 0.43 11.58
C ALA A 133 -13.78 -0.33 12.90
N GLN A 134 -14.73 -0.25 13.83
CA GLN A 134 -14.71 -0.98 15.09
C GLN A 134 -14.93 -2.47 14.86
N GLU A 135 -15.87 -2.86 14.01
CA GLU A 135 -16.17 -4.25 13.68
C GLU A 135 -14.95 -4.95 13.08
N LEU A 136 -14.25 -4.31 12.15
CA LEU A 136 -13.03 -4.85 11.56
C LEU A 136 -11.94 -5.15 12.59
N GLU A 137 -11.84 -4.33 13.65
CA GLU A 137 -10.79 -4.44 14.68
C GLU A 137 -11.17 -5.41 15.80
N GLU A 138 -12.45 -5.42 16.24
CA GLU A 138 -12.89 -6.09 17.46
C GLU A 138 -13.54 -7.46 17.21
N VAL A 139 -14.06 -7.71 16.00
CA VAL A 139 -14.70 -9.00 15.68
C VAL A 139 -13.66 -10.01 15.22
N ASP A 140 -13.52 -11.08 15.97
CA ASP A 140 -12.59 -12.17 15.69
C ASP A 140 -12.79 -12.73 14.27
N GLY A 141 -11.70 -12.81 13.53
CA GLY A 141 -11.67 -13.35 12.17
C GLY A 141 -12.19 -12.38 11.09
N GLN A 142 -12.59 -11.15 11.42
CA GLN A 142 -13.10 -10.21 10.43
C GLN A 142 -12.00 -9.74 9.46
N LEU A 143 -10.80 -9.46 9.98
CA LEU A 143 -9.65 -9.10 9.17
C LEU A 143 -9.20 -10.25 8.28
N GLU A 144 -9.17 -11.47 8.80
CA GLU A 144 -8.81 -12.68 8.05
C GLU A 144 -9.80 -12.95 6.90
N LYS A 145 -11.09 -12.71 7.12
CA LYS A 145 -12.11 -12.78 6.05
C LYS A 145 -11.84 -11.75 4.96
N ALA A 146 -11.49 -10.52 5.33
CA ALA A 146 -11.15 -9.48 4.36
C ALA A 146 -9.93 -9.88 3.53
N GLU A 147 -8.86 -10.36 4.16
CA GLU A 147 -7.66 -10.85 3.46
C GLU A 147 -7.98 -12.03 2.51
N ALA A 148 -8.84 -12.95 2.93
CA ALA A 148 -9.24 -14.11 2.11
C ALA A 148 -10.11 -13.71 0.90
N ASN A 149 -10.96 -12.71 1.04
CA ASN A 149 -11.88 -12.27 0.00
C ASN A 149 -11.23 -11.33 -1.03
N TRP A 150 -10.21 -10.58 -0.62
CA TRP A 150 -9.63 -9.53 -1.45
C TRP A 150 -9.16 -9.98 -2.84
N PRO A 151 -8.45 -11.10 -3.03
CA PRO A 151 -7.98 -11.51 -4.35
C PRO A 151 -9.09 -11.66 -5.39
N GLU A 152 -10.23 -12.21 -5.01
CA GLU A 152 -11.38 -12.36 -5.92
C GLU A 152 -12.08 -11.02 -6.20
N ILE A 153 -12.16 -10.14 -5.22
CA ILE A 153 -12.69 -8.79 -5.37
C ILE A 153 -11.81 -7.99 -6.32
N GLN A 154 -10.50 -7.99 -6.09
CA GLN A 154 -9.50 -7.30 -6.92
C GLN A 154 -9.60 -7.75 -8.39
N LYS A 155 -9.69 -9.05 -8.64
CA LYS A 155 -9.87 -9.60 -9.97
C LYS A 155 -11.15 -9.11 -10.65
N LYS A 156 -12.25 -9.00 -9.92
CA LYS A 156 -13.51 -8.45 -10.43
C LYS A 156 -13.43 -6.96 -10.73
N LEU A 157 -12.70 -6.19 -9.92
CA LEU A 157 -12.46 -4.76 -10.15
C LEU A 157 -11.62 -4.52 -11.41
N ALA A 158 -10.57 -5.32 -11.60
CA ALA A 158 -9.70 -5.23 -12.78
C ALA A 158 -10.37 -5.64 -14.11
N ALA A 159 -11.49 -6.35 -14.05
CA ALA A 159 -12.25 -6.79 -15.23
C ALA A 159 -13.30 -5.77 -15.72
N LYS A 160 -13.47 -4.65 -15.01
CA LYS A 160 -14.42 -3.57 -15.38
C LYS A 160 -13.75 -2.49 -16.20
#